data_08306fccbed940a2f679fef934fddb94
#
_entry.id   08306fccbed940a2f679fef934fddb94
#
_cell.length_a   1.000
_cell.length_b   1.000
_cell.length_c   1.000
_cell.angle_alpha   90.00
_cell.angle_beta   90.00
_cell.angle_gamma   90.00
#
_symmetry.space_group_name_H-M   'P 1'
#
loop_
_entity.id
_entity.type
_entity.pdbx_description
1 polymer ?
#
loop_
_entity_poly.entity_id
_entity_poly.type
_entity_poly.pdbx_seq_one_letter_code
_entity_poly.pdbx_strand_id
1 'polypeptide(L)'
;MPYTYILECADSSYYVGSTWLKDVDERVRQHNTDDLGAAYTRRRRPVKLVWAAHFESMVEAFAFEKRVQGWSRKKRQALIEGRFDLLPGLSHSTSQPDLRRIT
;
A
#
# COMPACT_ATOMS: atom_id res chain seq x y z
N MET A 1 10.52 -9.06 6.21
CA MET A 1 9.50 -8.27 6.92
C MET A 1 8.37 -7.96 5.97
N PRO A 2 7.13 -8.03 6.43
CA PRO A 2 6.00 -7.80 5.53
C PRO A 2 5.83 -6.32 5.19
N TYR A 3 5.18 -6.08 4.07
CA TYR A 3 4.85 -4.74 3.58
C TYR A 3 3.35 -4.56 3.46
N THR A 4 2.89 -3.32 3.69
CA THR A 4 1.62 -2.83 3.18
C THR A 4 1.94 -1.86 2.06
N TYR A 5 1.21 -1.93 0.96
CA TYR A 5 1.53 -1.14 -0.23
C TYR A 5 0.24 -0.61 -0.86
N ILE A 6 0.40 0.45 -1.64
CA ILE A 6 -0.70 1.02 -2.43
C ILE A 6 -0.26 1.00 -3.90
N LEU A 7 -1.12 0.47 -4.74
CA LEU A 7 -0.95 0.48 -6.19
C LEU A 7 -1.94 1.46 -6.80
N GLU A 8 -1.49 2.21 -7.79
CA GLU A 8 -2.38 2.97 -8.65
C GLU A 8 -2.65 2.15 -9.90
N CYS A 9 -3.92 1.92 -10.19
CA CYS A 9 -4.35 1.10 -11.31
C CYS A 9 -4.52 1.96 -12.57
N ALA A 10 -4.67 1.29 -13.72
CA ALA A 10 -4.82 1.98 -15.00
C ALA A 10 -6.04 2.91 -15.04
N ASP A 11 -7.08 2.60 -14.28
CA ASP A 11 -8.28 3.41 -14.16
C ASP A 11 -8.16 4.50 -13.09
N SER A 12 -6.96 4.73 -12.56
CA SER A 12 -6.66 5.71 -11.51
C SER A 12 -7.20 5.35 -10.14
N SER A 13 -7.78 4.16 -9.97
CA SER A 13 -8.18 3.70 -8.65
C SER A 13 -6.98 3.21 -7.87
N TYR A 14 -7.12 3.08 -6.54
CA TYR A 14 -6.07 2.58 -5.68
C TYR A 14 -6.42 1.19 -5.16
N TYR A 15 -5.42 0.33 -5.12
CA TYR A 15 -5.50 -0.97 -4.46
C TYR A 15 -4.54 -0.99 -3.28
N VAL A 16 -5.02 -1.40 -2.12
CA VAL A 16 -4.22 -1.50 -0.91
C VAL A 16 -4.09 -2.97 -0.54
N GLY A 17 -2.86 -3.43 -0.36
CA GLY A 17 -2.61 -4.83 -0.04
C GLY A 17 -1.43 -4.98 0.90
N SER A 18 -1.21 -6.22 1.34
CA SER A 18 -0.06 -6.57 2.17
C SER A 18 0.61 -7.81 1.60
N THR A 19 1.90 -7.96 1.84
CA THR A 19 2.67 -9.08 1.32
C THR A 19 3.81 -9.44 2.27
N TRP A 20 4.13 -10.72 2.32
CA TRP A 20 5.32 -11.24 3.01
C TRP A 20 6.59 -11.12 2.17
N LEU A 21 6.46 -10.81 0.87
CA LEU A 21 7.61 -10.78 -0.01
C LEU A 21 8.60 -9.70 0.45
N LYS A 22 9.89 -10.06 0.45
CA LYS A 22 10.95 -9.12 0.78
C LYS A 22 11.05 -8.00 -0.26
N ASP A 23 10.71 -8.33 -1.49
CA ASP A 23 10.75 -7.41 -2.61
C ASP A 23 9.34 -7.06 -3.01
N VAL A 24 8.91 -5.86 -2.64
CA VAL A 24 7.57 -5.38 -2.98
C VAL A 24 7.39 -5.25 -4.49
N ASP A 25 8.48 -5.02 -5.23
CA ASP A 25 8.41 -4.94 -6.70
C ASP A 25 8.01 -6.29 -7.31
N GLU A 26 8.44 -7.40 -6.72
CA GLU A 26 8.00 -8.71 -7.17
C GLU A 26 6.48 -8.86 -6.98
N ARG A 27 5.92 -8.34 -5.90
CA ARG A 27 4.47 -8.38 -5.70
C ARG A 27 3.74 -7.53 -6.74
N VAL A 28 4.32 -6.37 -7.09
CA VAL A 28 3.76 -5.52 -8.17
C VAL A 28 3.78 -6.28 -9.49
N ARG A 29 4.89 -6.98 -9.79
CA ARG A 29 4.97 -7.81 -10.98
C ARG A 29 3.89 -8.88 -11.01
N GLN A 30 3.62 -9.54 -9.88
CA GLN A 30 2.56 -10.54 -9.79
C GLN A 30 1.20 -9.94 -10.10
N HIS A 31 0.93 -8.72 -9.60
CA HIS A 31 -0.33 -8.03 -9.89
C HIS A 31 -0.48 -7.72 -11.38
N ASN A 32 0.63 -7.53 -12.08
CA ASN A 32 0.60 -7.15 -13.49
C ASN A 32 0.59 -8.35 -14.46
N THR A 33 1.12 -9.50 -14.04
CA THR A 33 1.39 -10.59 -14.96
C THR A 33 0.80 -11.94 -14.54
N ASP A 34 0.64 -12.20 -13.25
CA ASP A 34 0.34 -13.52 -12.74
C ASP A 34 -1.09 -13.65 -12.26
N ASP A 35 -1.56 -14.90 -12.15
CA ASP A 35 -2.82 -15.22 -11.49
C ASP A 35 -2.72 -15.05 -9.97
N LEU A 36 -1.49 -14.86 -9.45
CA LEU A 36 -1.24 -14.63 -8.03
C LEU A 36 -1.63 -13.21 -7.58
N GLY A 37 -1.91 -12.32 -8.52
CA GLY A 37 -2.40 -10.98 -8.20
C GLY A 37 -3.85 -11.02 -7.73
N ALA A 38 -4.30 -9.93 -7.12
CA ALA A 38 -5.67 -9.82 -6.65
C ALA A 38 -6.65 -9.69 -7.83
N ALA A 39 -7.87 -10.17 -7.63
CA ALA A 39 -8.90 -10.06 -8.66
C ALA A 39 -9.17 -8.59 -9.03
N TYR A 40 -9.10 -7.70 -8.05
CA TYR A 40 -9.29 -6.27 -8.27
C TYR A 40 -8.31 -5.71 -9.30
N THR A 41 -7.02 -6.05 -9.17
CA THR A 41 -5.98 -5.51 -10.05
C THR A 41 -5.95 -6.17 -11.41
N ARG A 42 -6.43 -7.40 -11.51
CA ARG A 42 -6.41 -8.19 -12.76
C ARG A 42 -7.10 -7.47 -13.91
N ARG A 43 -8.19 -6.78 -13.63
CA ARG A 43 -8.95 -6.06 -14.65
C ARG A 43 -8.51 -4.61 -14.83
N ARG A 44 -7.54 -4.17 -14.03
CA ARG A 44 -7.13 -2.77 -13.95
C ARG A 44 -5.65 -2.58 -14.22
N ARG A 45 -5.05 -3.56 -14.88
CA ARG A 45 -3.64 -3.52 -15.31
C ARG A 45 -3.42 -2.49 -16.42
N PRO A 46 -2.24 -1.86 -16.50
CA PRO A 46 -1.11 -2.05 -15.60
C PRO A 46 -1.31 -1.30 -14.28
N VAL A 47 -0.69 -1.81 -13.23
CA VAL A 47 -0.67 -1.15 -11.93
C VAL A 47 0.76 -0.73 -11.60
N LYS A 48 0.89 0.34 -10.83
CA LYS A 48 2.21 0.81 -10.40
C LYS A 48 2.21 1.06 -8.91
N LEU A 49 3.37 0.84 -8.30
CA LEU A 49 3.56 1.08 -6.88
C LEU A 49 3.67 2.58 -6.63
N VAL A 50 2.84 3.10 -5.74
CA VAL A 50 2.86 4.52 -5.38
C VAL A 50 3.19 4.75 -3.90
N TRP A 51 3.11 3.70 -3.08
CA TRP A 51 3.47 3.79 -1.67
C TRP A 51 3.73 2.39 -1.11
N ALA A 52 4.70 2.29 -0.20
CA ALA A 52 4.95 1.05 0.55
C ALA A 52 5.55 1.38 1.90
N ALA A 53 5.22 0.57 2.90
CA ALA A 53 5.85 0.63 4.21
C ALA A 53 6.03 -0.79 4.71
N HIS A 54 7.12 -1.05 5.43
CA HIS A 54 7.30 -2.36 6.00
C HIS A 54 6.99 -2.35 7.50
N PHE A 55 6.62 -3.52 8.00
CA PHE A 55 6.19 -3.72 9.37
C PHE A 55 6.94 -4.89 9.98
N GLU A 56 6.98 -4.95 11.29
CA GLU A 56 7.68 -6.04 11.97
C GLU A 56 6.91 -7.36 11.90
N SER A 57 5.60 -7.29 11.75
CA SER A 57 4.75 -8.49 11.70
C SER A 57 3.65 -8.33 10.66
N MET A 58 3.15 -9.47 10.19
CA MET A 58 2.01 -9.48 9.26
C MET A 58 0.74 -8.98 9.93
N VAL A 59 0.59 -9.19 11.22
CA VAL A 59 -0.55 -8.66 11.98
C VAL A 59 -0.59 -7.14 11.89
N GLU A 60 0.56 -6.49 12.07
CA GLU A 60 0.64 -5.03 11.97
C GLU A 60 0.40 -4.56 10.54
N ALA A 61 0.98 -5.25 9.57
CA ALA A 61 0.79 -4.90 8.15
C ALA A 61 -0.69 -5.00 7.77
N PHE A 62 -1.35 -6.07 8.16
CA PHE A 62 -2.77 -6.27 7.91
C PHE A 62 -3.63 -5.22 8.62
N ALA A 63 -3.32 -4.89 9.86
CA ALA A 63 -4.06 -3.87 10.60
C ALA A 63 -4.00 -2.53 9.86
N PHE A 64 -2.83 -2.15 9.39
CA PHE A 64 -2.66 -0.90 8.65
C PHE A 64 -3.36 -0.96 7.29
N GLU A 65 -3.26 -2.09 6.60
CA GLU A 65 -3.99 -2.29 5.34
C GLU A 65 -5.49 -2.04 5.52
N LYS A 66 -6.08 -2.61 6.56
CA LYS A 66 -7.52 -2.46 6.81
C LYS A 66 -7.88 -1.01 7.14
N ARG A 67 -7.03 -0.31 7.88
CA ARG A 67 -7.23 1.11 8.13
C ARG A 67 -7.26 1.90 6.83
N VAL A 68 -6.28 1.70 5.99
CA VAL A 68 -6.13 2.46 4.74
C VAL A 68 -7.25 2.12 3.77
N GLN A 69 -7.71 0.87 3.75
CA GLN A 69 -8.85 0.47 2.93
C GLN A 69 -10.12 1.23 3.30
N GLY A 70 -10.27 1.62 4.57
CA GLY A 70 -11.41 2.40 5.04
C GLY A 70 -11.27 3.91 4.81
N TRP A 71 -10.13 4.38 4.34
CA TRP A 71 -9.89 5.80 4.12
C TRP A 71 -10.49 6.28 2.80
N SER A 72 -10.80 7.59 2.74
CA SER A 72 -11.19 8.23 1.49
C SER A 72 -10.01 8.29 0.52
N ARG A 73 -10.30 8.53 -0.74
CA ARG A 73 -9.25 8.74 -1.74
C ARG A 73 -8.32 9.88 -1.32
N LYS A 74 -8.88 10.96 -0.81
CA LYS A 74 -8.09 12.12 -0.38
C LYS A 74 -7.10 11.76 0.72
N LYS A 75 -7.50 10.93 1.69
CA LYS A 75 -6.59 10.48 2.74
C LYS A 75 -5.51 9.56 2.20
N ARG A 76 -5.86 8.68 1.27
CA ARG A 76 -4.85 7.83 0.63
C ARG A 76 -3.83 8.67 -0.15
N GLN A 77 -4.29 9.70 -0.86
CA GLN A 77 -3.40 10.60 -1.56
C GLN A 77 -2.47 11.33 -0.58
N ALA A 78 -2.98 11.76 0.57
CA ALA A 78 -2.15 12.40 1.58
C ALA A 78 -1.06 11.46 2.09
N LEU A 79 -1.37 10.18 2.28
CA LEU A 79 -0.38 9.18 2.67
C LEU A 79 0.68 9.02 1.59
N ILE A 80 0.27 8.89 0.34
CA ILE A 80 1.17 8.72 -0.80
C ILE A 80 2.12 9.92 -0.93
N GLU A 81 1.62 11.13 -0.68
CA GLU A 81 2.40 12.35 -0.78
C GLU A 81 3.23 12.65 0.47
N GLY A 82 3.10 11.83 1.52
CA GLY A 82 3.83 12.05 2.76
C GLY A 82 3.27 13.18 3.63
N ARG A 83 2.02 13.55 3.44
CA ARG A 83 1.37 14.62 4.21
C ARG A 83 0.70 14.05 5.45
N PHE A 84 1.51 13.59 6.37
CA PHE A 84 1.03 12.86 7.55
C PHE A 84 0.28 13.74 8.54
N ASP A 85 0.47 15.05 8.48
CA ASP A 85 -0.26 16.01 9.29
C ASP A 85 -1.77 15.99 9.01
N LEU A 86 -2.16 15.46 7.84
CA LEU A 86 -3.55 15.33 7.45
C LEU A 86 -4.17 13.98 7.85
N LEU A 87 -3.37 13.10 8.48
CA LEU A 87 -3.79 11.72 8.75
C LEU A 87 -3.87 11.47 10.25
N PRO A 88 -5.09 11.26 10.80
CA PRO A 88 -5.26 11.00 12.21
C PRO A 88 -4.45 9.78 12.67
N GLY A 89 -3.78 9.91 13.79
CA GLY A 89 -3.03 8.82 14.40
C GLY A 89 -1.64 8.58 13.83
N LEU A 90 -1.26 9.25 12.75
CA LEU A 90 0.09 9.14 12.20
C LEU A 90 0.98 10.31 12.58
N SER A 91 0.44 11.52 12.63
CA SER A 91 1.22 12.72 12.93
C SER A 91 1.77 12.75 14.35
N HIS A 92 1.19 12.00 15.27
CA HIS A 92 1.57 11.97 16.69
C HIS A 92 2.03 10.59 17.15
N SER A 93 2.14 9.62 16.26
CA SER A 93 2.49 8.26 16.62
C SER A 93 4.00 8.08 16.70
N THR A 94 4.49 7.48 17.78
CA THR A 94 5.88 7.07 17.89
C THR A 94 6.14 5.71 17.25
N SER A 95 5.08 5.01 16.87
CA SER A 95 5.16 3.70 16.24
C SER A 95 4.75 3.76 14.78
N GLN A 96 5.19 4.79 14.09
CA GLN A 96 4.94 4.92 12.66
C GLN A 96 5.69 3.83 11.89
N PRO A 97 5.11 3.32 10.82
CA PRO A 97 5.83 2.38 9.98
C PRO A 97 7.04 3.03 9.33
N ASP A 98 8.04 2.21 9.03
CA ASP A 98 9.22 2.66 8.30
C ASP A 98 8.82 2.90 6.85
N LEU A 99 8.65 4.16 6.48
CA LEU A 99 8.09 4.53 5.20
C LEU A 99 9.17 4.53 4.12
N ARG A 100 8.89 3.83 3.02
CA ARG A 100 9.72 3.87 1.83
C ARG A 100 8.90 4.41 0.68
N ARG A 101 9.35 5.52 0.13
CA ARG A 101 8.81 6.02 -1.11
C ARG A 101 9.52 5.34 -2.26
N ILE A 102 8.76 4.61 -3.03
CA ILE A 102 9.27 4.00 -4.24
C ILE A 102 8.61 4.71 -5.41
N THR A 103 9.40 5.40 -6.16
CA THR A 103 8.93 6.15 -7.32
C THR A 103 9.32 5.46 -8.60
#